data_9c528f413c6d2045d391fedefbfc95ce
#
_entry.id   9c528f413c6d2045d391fedefbfc95ce
#
_cell.length_a   1.000
_cell.length_b   1.000
_cell.length_c   1.000
_cell.angle_alpha   90.00
_cell.angle_beta   90.00
_cell.angle_gamma   90.00
#
_symmetry.space_group_name_H-M   'P 1'
#
loop_
_entity.id
_entity.type
_entity.pdbx_description
1 polymer ?
#
loop_
_entity_poly.entity_id
_entity_poly.type
_entity_poly.pdbx_seq_one_letter_code
_entity_poly.pdbx_strand_id
1 'polypeptide(L)'
;MSANADSKAAIGMRVRRHIRAELYDDSGDSARGIAIYTLSDPRSIREVRYVGQTQSPPRRFAQHLHTARLWLPDEVPWWVKSPKLLPLYTWIRALYAEDRRMPVMVVAAWAGSICEARVLERARIIECLKARIEILNIEREVLGRQGQLI
;
A
#
# COMPACT_ATOMS: atom_id res chain seq x y z
N MET A 1 4.55 16.25 24.05
CA MET A 1 3.42 16.26 23.11
C MET A 1 3.71 16.93 21.78
N SER A 2 4.53 17.97 21.79
CA SER A 2 5.00 18.61 20.54
C SER A 2 5.77 17.64 19.63
N ALA A 3 6.50 16.69 20.20
CA ALA A 3 7.29 15.72 19.45
C ALA A 3 6.43 14.83 18.52
N ASN A 4 5.21 14.48 18.93
CA ASN A 4 4.33 13.65 18.11
C ASN A 4 3.77 14.42 16.90
N ALA A 5 3.45 15.71 17.08
CA ALA A 5 2.96 16.53 15.98
C ALA A 5 4.07 16.77 14.95
N ASP A 6 5.28 17.02 15.41
CA ASP A 6 6.43 17.22 14.53
C ASP A 6 6.75 15.94 13.73
N SER A 7 6.65 14.78 14.39
CA SER A 7 6.84 13.49 13.72
C SER A 7 5.80 13.23 12.65
N LYS A 8 4.52 13.56 12.91
CA LYS A 8 3.45 13.43 11.92
C LYS A 8 3.68 14.33 10.71
N ALA A 9 4.07 15.57 10.94
CA ALA A 9 4.36 16.53 9.86
C ALA A 9 5.54 16.05 9.02
N ALA A 10 6.62 15.58 9.63
CA ALA A 10 7.78 15.06 8.93
C ALA A 10 7.44 13.83 8.08
N ILE A 11 6.62 12.92 8.61
CA ILE A 11 6.16 11.73 7.88
C ILE A 11 5.30 12.16 6.69
N GLY A 12 4.38 13.11 6.89
CA GLY A 12 3.52 13.64 5.84
C GLY A 12 4.30 14.27 4.68
N MET A 13 5.37 15.00 4.98
CA MET A 13 6.23 15.59 3.96
C MET A 13 6.97 14.52 3.13
N ARG A 14 7.32 13.38 3.73
CA ARG A 14 8.01 12.30 3.03
C ARG A 14 7.10 11.51 2.09
N VAL A 15 5.79 11.49 2.34
CA VAL A 15 4.82 10.76 1.52
C VAL A 15 4.94 11.11 0.04
N ARG A 16 5.03 12.39 -0.30
CA ARG A 16 5.06 12.87 -1.69
C ARG A 16 6.27 12.34 -2.46
N ARG A 17 7.39 12.07 -1.79
CA ARG A 17 8.61 11.59 -2.42
C ARG A 17 8.58 10.10 -2.77
N HIS A 18 7.63 9.35 -2.18
CA HIS A 18 7.56 7.91 -2.35
C HIS A 18 6.57 7.47 -3.42
N ILE A 19 5.91 8.42 -4.08
CA ILE A 19 4.97 8.12 -5.16
C ILE A 19 5.68 8.34 -6.49
N ARG A 20 5.68 7.31 -7.34
CA ARG A 20 6.30 7.38 -8.65
C ARG A 20 5.53 8.34 -9.55
N ALA A 21 6.23 9.35 -10.07
CA ALA A 21 5.64 10.42 -10.87
C ALA A 21 5.26 9.99 -12.29
N GLU A 22 5.84 8.92 -12.80
CA GLU A 22 5.63 8.49 -14.19
C GLU A 22 4.18 8.13 -14.50
N LEU A 23 3.46 7.61 -13.52
CA LEU A 23 2.07 7.20 -13.67
C LEU A 23 1.11 8.05 -12.85
N TYR A 24 1.62 9.08 -12.22
CA TYR A 24 0.86 9.96 -11.36
C TYR A 24 1.19 11.42 -11.68
N ASP A 25 0.18 12.23 -11.94
CA ASP A 25 0.37 13.67 -12.01
C ASP A 25 -0.10 14.34 -10.73
N ASP A 26 0.47 15.50 -10.46
CA ASP A 26 0.25 16.20 -9.19
C ASP A 26 -1.20 16.74 -9.05
N SER A 27 -1.98 16.73 -10.12
CA SER A 27 -3.39 17.09 -10.01
C SER A 27 -4.14 16.07 -9.16
N GLY A 28 -3.63 14.85 -9.05
CA GLY A 28 -4.15 13.81 -8.18
C GLY A 28 -5.62 13.53 -8.39
N ASP A 29 -6.09 13.89 -9.53
CA ASP A 29 -7.51 14.05 -9.75
C ASP A 29 -8.16 12.71 -10.06
N SER A 30 -9.30 12.50 -9.43
CA SER A 30 -10.21 11.41 -9.74
C SER A 30 -10.67 11.39 -11.21
N ALA A 31 -10.39 12.44 -11.98
CA ALA A 31 -10.65 12.48 -13.42
C ALA A 31 -9.96 11.34 -14.19
N ARG A 32 -8.87 10.79 -13.68
CA ARG A 32 -8.19 9.63 -14.27
C ARG A 32 -8.83 8.29 -13.91
N GLY A 33 -9.81 8.28 -13.01
CA GLY A 33 -10.49 7.08 -12.58
C GLY A 33 -9.87 6.47 -11.33
N ILE A 34 -9.71 5.16 -11.33
CA ILE A 34 -9.25 4.41 -10.17
C ILE A 34 -7.86 3.86 -10.45
N ALA A 35 -6.89 4.25 -9.62
CA ALA A 35 -5.53 3.75 -9.72
C ALA A 35 -5.41 2.38 -9.06
N ILE A 36 -4.74 1.46 -9.74
CA ILE A 36 -4.24 0.23 -9.14
C ILE A 36 -2.80 0.50 -8.74
N TYR A 37 -2.51 0.40 -7.45
CA TYR A 37 -1.20 0.71 -6.92
C TYR A 37 -0.57 -0.47 -6.21
N THR A 38 0.73 -0.44 -6.10
CA THR A 38 1.49 -1.39 -5.30
C THR A 38 2.25 -0.66 -4.21
N LEU A 39 2.45 -1.32 -3.08
CA LEU A 39 3.39 -0.89 -2.05
C LEU A 39 4.54 -1.89 -2.05
N SER A 40 5.74 -1.36 -2.21
CA SER A 40 6.95 -2.17 -2.31
C SER A 40 7.93 -1.83 -1.21
N ASP A 41 8.84 -2.76 -0.92
CA ASP A 41 9.96 -2.52 -0.02
C ASP A 41 10.91 -1.51 -0.69
N PRO A 42 11.26 -0.40 -0.02
CA PRO A 42 12.16 0.59 -0.60
C PRO A 42 13.58 0.06 -0.84
N ARG A 43 13.93 -1.03 -0.19
CA ARG A 43 15.23 -1.69 -0.37
C ARG A 43 15.26 -2.56 -1.62
N SER A 44 14.07 -2.98 -2.10
CA SER A 44 13.91 -3.76 -3.32
C SER A 44 12.53 -3.49 -3.92
N ILE A 45 12.46 -2.56 -4.87
CA ILE A 45 11.19 -2.13 -5.48
C ILE A 45 10.45 -3.28 -6.17
N ARG A 46 11.17 -4.31 -6.61
CA ARG A 46 10.56 -5.49 -7.23
C ARG A 46 9.81 -6.36 -6.22
N GLU A 47 10.11 -6.20 -4.94
CA GLU A 47 9.40 -6.91 -3.87
C GLU A 47 8.11 -6.17 -3.52
N VAL A 48 7.08 -6.38 -4.33
CA VAL A 48 5.75 -5.88 -4.06
C VAL A 48 5.20 -6.60 -2.83
N ARG A 49 4.69 -5.85 -1.87
CA ARG A 49 4.11 -6.42 -0.65
C ARG A 49 2.60 -6.27 -0.57
N TYR A 50 2.04 -5.30 -1.26
CA TYR A 50 0.62 -5.03 -1.19
C TYR A 50 0.13 -4.45 -2.52
N VAL A 51 -1.07 -4.84 -2.93
CA VAL A 51 -1.76 -4.30 -4.10
C VAL A 51 -3.09 -3.72 -3.65
N GLY A 52 -3.39 -2.51 -4.07
CA GLY A 52 -4.63 -1.85 -3.72
C GLY A 52 -5.20 -1.01 -4.84
N GLN A 53 -6.34 -0.38 -4.58
CA GLN A 53 -6.97 0.54 -5.53
C GLN A 53 -7.40 1.80 -4.80
N THR A 54 -7.33 2.93 -5.49
CA THR A 54 -7.73 4.22 -4.94
C THR A 54 -8.02 5.22 -6.04
N GLN A 55 -8.91 6.16 -5.76
CA GLN A 55 -9.14 7.30 -6.63
C GLN A 55 -8.06 8.38 -6.48
N SER A 56 -7.38 8.41 -5.34
CA SER A 56 -6.33 9.38 -5.05
C SER A 56 -5.12 8.70 -4.41
N PRO A 57 -4.10 8.38 -5.21
CA PRO A 57 -2.88 7.75 -4.67
C PRO A 57 -2.23 8.51 -3.51
N PRO A 58 -2.03 9.84 -3.55
CA PRO A 58 -1.38 10.52 -2.43
C PRO A 58 -2.22 10.47 -1.16
N ARG A 59 -3.53 10.61 -1.28
CA ARG A 59 -4.43 10.54 -0.14
C ARG A 59 -4.41 9.14 0.49
N ARG A 60 -4.46 8.11 -0.35
CA ARG A 60 -4.43 6.72 0.12
C ARG A 60 -3.11 6.39 0.81
N PHE A 61 -1.99 6.84 0.25
CA PHE A 61 -0.70 6.63 0.88
C PHE A 61 -0.62 7.34 2.24
N ALA A 62 -1.09 8.58 2.32
CA ALA A 62 -1.15 9.30 3.59
C ALA A 62 -2.03 8.56 4.61
N GLN A 63 -3.16 8.00 4.18
CA GLN A 63 -4.04 7.20 5.05
C GLN A 63 -3.34 5.95 5.57
N HIS A 64 -2.57 5.26 4.71
CA HIS A 64 -1.79 4.09 5.14
C HIS A 64 -0.80 4.46 6.23
N LEU A 65 -0.04 5.54 6.03
CA LEU A 65 0.94 5.97 7.02
C LEU A 65 0.28 6.47 8.30
N HIS A 66 -0.86 7.15 8.18
CA HIS A 66 -1.62 7.59 9.35
C HIS A 66 -2.12 6.38 10.16
N THR A 67 -2.66 5.38 9.50
CA THR A 67 -3.14 4.16 10.15
C THR A 67 -1.99 3.38 10.79
N ALA A 68 -0.82 3.38 10.16
CA ALA A 68 0.36 2.71 10.70
C ALA A 68 0.86 3.35 11.99
N ARG A 69 0.55 4.62 12.23
CA ARG A 69 0.95 5.39 13.43
C ARG A 69 2.43 5.24 13.75
N LEU A 70 3.27 5.59 12.79
CA LEU A 70 4.73 5.44 12.90
C LEU A 70 5.35 6.24 14.04
N TRP A 71 4.63 7.25 14.54
CA TRP A 71 5.07 8.08 15.67
C TRP A 71 4.89 7.41 17.03
N LEU A 72 4.17 6.27 17.09
CA LEU A 72 3.96 5.53 18.34
C LEU A 72 5.02 4.43 18.48
N PRO A 73 5.50 4.17 19.71
CA PRO A 73 6.52 3.16 19.95
C PRO A 73 5.99 1.72 20.02
N ASP A 74 4.68 1.53 20.03
CA ASP A 74 4.06 0.21 20.17
C ASP A 74 4.49 -0.73 19.06
N GLU A 75 4.89 -1.95 19.38
CA GLU A 75 5.29 -2.94 18.39
C GLU A 75 4.09 -3.48 17.62
N VAL A 76 3.00 -3.78 18.31
CA VAL A 76 1.79 -4.35 17.71
C VAL A 76 0.78 -3.24 17.44
N PRO A 77 0.27 -3.11 16.21
CA PRO A 77 -0.74 -2.09 15.90
C PRO A 77 -2.13 -2.53 16.37
N TRP A 78 -2.34 -2.51 17.67
CA TRP A 78 -3.58 -2.99 18.33
C TRP A 78 -4.83 -2.22 17.86
N TRP A 79 -4.67 -1.02 17.32
CA TRP A 79 -5.78 -0.21 16.78
C TRP A 79 -6.26 -0.67 15.42
N VAL A 80 -5.49 -1.51 14.71
CA VAL A 80 -5.91 -2.09 13.44
C VAL A 80 -6.78 -3.31 13.72
N LYS A 81 -8.08 -3.16 13.54
CA LYS A 81 -9.05 -4.21 13.88
C LYS A 81 -9.30 -5.22 12.76
N SER A 82 -9.02 -4.84 11.52
CA SER A 82 -9.23 -5.73 10.38
C SER A 82 -8.12 -6.77 10.29
N PRO A 83 -8.45 -8.08 10.38
CA PRO A 83 -7.45 -9.13 10.21
C PRO A 83 -6.79 -9.11 8.84
N LYS A 84 -7.48 -8.59 7.82
CA LYS A 84 -6.96 -8.51 6.46
C LYS A 84 -5.86 -7.45 6.32
N LEU A 85 -5.95 -6.38 7.11
CA LEU A 85 -5.03 -5.25 7.03
C LEU A 85 -3.92 -5.30 8.08
N LEU A 86 -4.06 -6.14 9.08
CA LEU A 86 -3.07 -6.23 10.14
C LEU A 86 -1.66 -6.58 9.64
N PRO A 87 -1.47 -7.54 8.73
CA PRO A 87 -0.13 -7.82 8.18
C PRO A 87 0.50 -6.63 7.47
N LEU A 88 -0.29 -5.86 6.73
CA LEU A 88 0.19 -4.67 6.03
C LEU A 88 0.76 -3.64 7.00
N TYR A 89 -0.02 -3.28 8.02
CA TYR A 89 0.41 -2.26 8.97
C TYR A 89 1.53 -2.75 9.89
N THR A 90 1.55 -4.01 10.22
CA THR A 90 2.67 -4.63 10.95
C THR A 90 3.97 -4.50 10.14
N TRP A 91 3.90 -4.79 8.85
CA TRP A 91 5.05 -4.66 7.95
C TRP A 91 5.53 -3.21 7.83
N ILE A 92 4.61 -2.26 7.62
CA ILE A 92 4.98 -0.84 7.49
C ILE A 92 5.69 -0.36 8.76
N ARG A 93 5.19 -0.74 9.93
CA ARG A 93 5.79 -0.37 11.21
C ARG A 93 7.16 -1.01 11.39
N ALA A 94 7.31 -2.28 11.06
CA ALA A 94 8.58 -2.99 11.13
C ALA A 94 9.63 -2.36 10.22
N LEU A 95 9.25 -2.04 8.98
CA LEU A 95 10.12 -1.38 8.03
C LEU A 95 10.64 -0.04 8.56
N TYR A 96 9.74 0.77 9.12
CA TYR A 96 10.13 2.06 9.69
C TYR A 96 11.00 1.90 10.93
N ALA A 97 10.72 0.91 11.77
CA ALA A 97 11.53 0.64 12.96
C ALA A 97 12.94 0.17 12.60
N GLU A 98 13.06 -0.68 11.58
CA GLU A 98 14.34 -1.25 11.16
C GLU A 98 15.21 -0.27 10.39
N ASP A 99 14.63 0.51 9.50
CA ASP A 99 15.39 1.25 8.50
C ASP A 99 14.96 2.71 8.37
N ARG A 100 13.98 3.18 9.14
CA ARG A 100 13.41 4.53 9.07
C ARG A 100 12.93 4.89 7.66
N ARG A 101 12.53 3.90 6.89
CA ARG A 101 11.98 4.06 5.55
C ARG A 101 10.50 3.74 5.52
N MET A 102 9.83 4.27 4.51
CA MET A 102 8.44 4.02 4.23
C MET A 102 8.32 3.17 2.97
N PRO A 103 7.20 2.45 2.77
CA PRO A 103 6.98 1.75 1.52
C PRO A 103 7.01 2.71 0.33
N VAL A 104 7.34 2.19 -0.84
CA VAL A 104 7.24 2.94 -2.10
C VAL A 104 5.92 2.59 -2.75
N MET A 105 5.11 3.59 -3.05
CA MET A 105 3.87 3.40 -3.81
C MET A 105 4.15 3.60 -5.29
N VAL A 106 3.72 2.65 -6.10
CA VAL A 106 3.80 2.73 -7.57
C VAL A 106 2.39 2.55 -8.13
N VAL A 107 1.96 3.47 -8.98
CA VAL A 107 0.71 3.31 -9.72
C VAL A 107 0.98 2.42 -10.93
N ALA A 108 0.39 1.23 -10.92
CA ALA A 108 0.61 0.23 -11.96
C ALA A 108 -0.36 0.37 -13.13
N ALA A 109 -1.57 0.86 -12.89
CA ALA A 109 -2.58 1.01 -13.93
C ALA A 109 -3.70 1.95 -13.46
N TRP A 110 -4.49 2.45 -14.41
CA TRP A 110 -5.68 3.23 -14.16
C TRP A 110 -6.90 2.53 -14.75
N ALA A 111 -7.96 2.41 -13.98
CA ALA A 111 -9.23 1.82 -14.42
C ALA A 111 -10.29 2.90 -14.57
N GLY A 112 -11.16 2.74 -15.56
CA GLY A 112 -12.26 3.67 -15.81
C GLY A 112 -13.52 3.38 -14.99
N SER A 113 -13.59 2.24 -14.33
CA SER A 113 -14.74 1.84 -13.53
C SER A 113 -14.32 0.97 -12.34
N ILE A 114 -15.21 0.82 -11.37
CA ILE A 114 -14.99 -0.04 -10.22
C ILE A 114 -14.83 -1.50 -10.65
N CYS A 115 -15.63 -1.95 -11.62
CA CYS A 115 -15.54 -3.32 -12.13
C CYS A 115 -14.18 -3.58 -12.79
N GLU A 116 -13.73 -2.67 -13.63
CA GLU A 116 -12.40 -2.76 -14.25
C GLU A 116 -11.30 -2.73 -13.21
N ALA A 117 -11.42 -1.86 -12.20
CA ALA A 117 -10.44 -1.76 -11.12
C ALA A 117 -10.31 -3.08 -10.36
N ARG A 118 -11.41 -3.74 -10.05
CA ARG A 118 -11.39 -5.04 -9.39
C ARG A 118 -10.70 -6.12 -10.23
N VAL A 119 -10.95 -6.10 -11.53
CA VAL A 119 -10.31 -7.05 -12.47
C VAL A 119 -8.81 -6.82 -12.51
N LEU A 120 -8.38 -5.56 -12.65
CA LEU A 120 -6.96 -5.22 -12.73
C LEU A 120 -6.23 -5.47 -11.41
N GLU A 121 -6.86 -5.15 -10.29
CA GLU A 121 -6.28 -5.42 -8.97
C GLU A 121 -6.07 -6.92 -8.77
N ARG A 122 -7.10 -7.72 -9.06
CA ARG A 122 -7.01 -9.17 -8.95
C ARG A 122 -5.95 -9.75 -9.86
N ALA A 123 -5.89 -9.26 -11.12
CA ALA A 123 -4.87 -9.70 -12.07
C ALA A 123 -3.46 -9.41 -11.56
N ARG A 124 -3.26 -8.26 -10.94
CA ARG A 124 -1.96 -7.89 -10.38
C ARG A 124 -1.59 -8.78 -9.20
N ILE A 125 -2.54 -9.07 -8.32
CA ILE A 125 -2.33 -9.99 -7.19
C ILE A 125 -1.94 -11.38 -7.70
N ILE A 126 -2.66 -11.89 -8.69
CA ILE A 126 -2.38 -13.20 -9.28
C ILE A 126 -0.99 -13.22 -9.92
N GLU A 127 -0.61 -12.17 -10.62
CA GLU A 127 0.71 -12.04 -11.21
C GLU A 127 1.81 -12.11 -10.15
N CYS A 128 1.63 -11.40 -9.02
CA CYS A 128 2.55 -11.45 -7.89
C CYS A 128 2.65 -12.86 -7.31
N LEU A 129 1.52 -13.54 -7.12
CA LEU A 129 1.50 -14.90 -6.59
C LEU A 129 2.21 -15.89 -7.53
N LYS A 130 2.00 -15.75 -8.83
CA LYS A 130 2.70 -16.60 -9.82
C LYS A 130 4.21 -16.37 -9.83
N ALA A 131 4.64 -15.14 -9.57
CA ALA A 131 6.05 -14.80 -9.46
C ALA A 131 6.63 -15.18 -8.10
N ARG A 132 5.86 -15.83 -7.22
CA ARG A 132 6.24 -16.23 -5.86
C ARG A 132 6.64 -15.04 -4.99
N ILE A 133 6.04 -13.89 -5.22
CA ILE A 133 6.23 -12.71 -4.39
C ILE A 133 5.30 -12.84 -3.18
N GLU A 134 5.86 -12.62 -1.98
CA GLU A 134 5.08 -12.65 -0.74
C GLU A 134 4.32 -11.35 -0.57
N ILE A 135 3.08 -11.31 -1.04
CA ILE A 135 2.21 -10.18 -0.83
C ILE A 135 1.46 -10.32 0.50
N LEU A 136 1.12 -9.18 1.08
CA LEU A 136 0.43 -9.11 2.37
C LEU A 136 -1.08 -9.00 2.22
N ASN A 137 -1.58 -9.04 0.98
CA ASN A 137 -3.00 -9.11 0.71
C ASN A 137 -3.54 -10.46 1.17
N ILE A 138 -4.40 -10.45 2.17
CA ILE A 138 -5.09 -11.69 2.58
C ILE A 138 -6.45 -11.69 1.90
N GLU A 139 -6.47 -12.19 0.67
CA GLU A 139 -7.71 -12.42 -0.06
C GLU A 139 -7.94 -13.90 -0.17
N ARG A 140 -8.63 -14.45 0.83
CA ARG A 140 -8.93 -15.88 0.88
C ARG A 140 -9.65 -16.37 -0.36
N GLU A 141 -10.50 -15.52 -0.96
CA GLU A 141 -11.18 -15.86 -2.20
C GLU A 141 -10.24 -16.06 -3.38
N VAL A 142 -9.22 -15.19 -3.51
CA VAL A 142 -8.23 -15.32 -4.57
C VAL A 142 -7.38 -16.55 -4.34
N LEU A 143 -6.91 -16.76 -3.10
CA LEU A 143 -6.12 -17.93 -2.73
C LEU A 143 -6.93 -19.23 -2.88
N GLY A 144 -8.20 -19.22 -2.47
CA GLY A 144 -9.09 -20.36 -2.60
C GLY A 144 -9.30 -20.74 -4.06
N ARG A 145 -9.52 -19.77 -4.94
CA ARG A 145 -9.69 -20.00 -6.38
C ARG A 145 -8.42 -20.55 -7.02
N GLN A 146 -7.27 -20.03 -6.62
CA GLN A 146 -5.98 -20.55 -7.11
C GLN A 146 -5.73 -21.97 -6.60
N GLY A 147 -6.08 -22.25 -5.36
CA GLY A 147 -6.01 -23.60 -4.82
C GLY A 147 -6.90 -24.59 -5.58
N GLN A 148 -8.03 -24.13 -6.10
CA GLN A 148 -8.92 -24.93 -6.92
C GLN A 148 -8.42 -25.14 -8.34
N LEU A 149 -7.61 -24.24 -8.83
CA LEU A 149 -7.03 -24.32 -10.19
C LEU A 149 -5.75 -25.14 -10.25
N ILE A 150 -5.21 -25.44 -9.11
CA ILE A 150 -4.01 -26.26 -8.97
C ILE A 150 -4.41 -27.70 -8.68
#